data_77e2bb6a53275b94ac8a967c851f22a3
#
_entry.id   77e2bb6a53275b94ac8a967c851f22a3
#
_cell.length_a   1.000
_cell.length_b   1.000
_cell.length_c   1.000
_cell.angle_alpha   90.00
_cell.angle_beta   90.00
_cell.angle_gamma   90.00
#
_symmetry.space_group_name_H-M   'P 1'
#
loop_
_entity.id
_entity.type
_entity.pdbx_description
1 polymer ?
#
loop_
_entity_poly.entity_id
_entity_poly.type
_entity_poly.pdbx_seq_one_letter_code
_entity_poly.pdbx_strand_id
1 'polypeptide(L)'
;MVMSAEAAEPTFNGSNWQELNRVVALARFKFLQDDDYDSNPGRQCAYVAARFEGPALDWVASVHTRIPATFHSFDGFITATRQAFGIADNNITALLRRDLDQLQWHKDVPVFFAEFDRLTLGLGITSHETRIAMVEQKLPAHLKQLLASQALSFANYDTMRERFNCMWALDPTRGKAAIKTSKPRCGSCGKKGHSATDCRSKKN
;
A
#
# COMPACT_ATOMS: atom_id res chain seq x y z
N MET A 1 -7.66 -9.62 -27.65
CA MET A 1 -6.78 -8.47 -27.37
C MET A 1 -7.30 -7.85 -26.07
N VAL A 2 -6.75 -8.25 -24.92
CA VAL A 2 -7.17 -7.74 -23.62
C VAL A 2 -6.43 -6.44 -23.41
N MET A 3 -7.14 -5.31 -23.47
CA MET A 3 -6.59 -4.02 -23.06
C MET A 3 -6.34 -4.08 -21.56
N SER A 4 -5.09 -4.24 -21.15
CA SER A 4 -4.67 -4.02 -19.76
C SER A 4 -5.07 -2.60 -19.40
N ALA A 5 -5.92 -2.44 -18.39
CA ALA A 5 -6.17 -1.15 -17.80
C ALA A 5 -4.82 -0.62 -17.31
N GLU A 6 -4.27 0.37 -17.98
CA GLU A 6 -3.08 1.08 -17.53
C GLU A 6 -3.40 1.65 -16.15
N ALA A 7 -2.68 1.18 -15.14
CA ALA A 7 -2.84 1.71 -13.79
C ALA A 7 -2.51 3.21 -13.86
N ALA A 8 -3.45 4.05 -13.43
CA ALA A 8 -3.25 5.49 -13.43
C ALA A 8 -1.96 5.83 -12.68
N GLU A 9 -1.11 6.67 -13.29
CA GLU A 9 0.12 7.13 -12.64
C GLU A 9 -0.22 7.84 -11.32
N PRO A 10 0.54 7.61 -10.25
CA PRO A 10 0.27 8.26 -8.97
C PRO A 10 0.50 9.77 -9.09
N THR A 11 -0.42 10.52 -8.50
CA THR A 11 -0.38 11.98 -8.41
C THR A 11 -0.30 12.42 -6.95
N PHE A 12 0.06 13.69 -6.72
CA PHE A 12 0.14 14.29 -5.39
C PHE A 12 -0.57 15.64 -5.37
N ASN A 13 -1.55 15.77 -4.49
CA ASN A 13 -2.35 16.98 -4.32
C ASN A 13 -2.01 17.80 -3.07
N GLY A 14 -1.03 17.36 -2.28
CA GLY A 14 -0.62 18.03 -1.04
C GLY A 14 -1.22 17.46 0.25
N SER A 15 -2.21 16.56 0.19
CA SER A 15 -2.92 16.05 1.37
C SER A 15 -2.33 14.76 1.96
N ASN A 16 -1.67 13.96 1.15
CA ASN A 16 -1.22 12.62 1.53
C ASN A 16 0.28 12.40 1.26
N TRP A 17 1.07 12.31 2.32
CA TRP A 17 2.51 12.08 2.22
C TRP A 17 2.88 10.74 1.52
N GLN A 18 2.01 9.73 1.60
CA GLN A 18 2.24 8.45 0.95
C GLN A 18 2.17 8.57 -0.57
N GLU A 19 1.31 9.44 -1.09
CA GLU A 19 1.23 9.77 -2.52
C GLU A 19 2.53 10.45 -2.99
N LEU A 20 3.02 11.44 -2.23
CA LEU A 20 4.30 12.05 -2.54
C LEU A 20 5.42 11.01 -2.59
N ASN A 21 5.51 10.12 -1.61
CA ASN A 21 6.54 9.08 -1.58
C ASN A 21 6.42 8.12 -2.78
N ARG A 22 5.21 7.76 -3.21
CA ARG A 22 5.00 6.93 -4.42
C ARG A 22 5.48 7.64 -5.66
N VAL A 23 5.11 8.91 -5.84
CA VAL A 23 5.56 9.74 -6.97
C VAL A 23 7.09 9.82 -6.99
N VAL A 24 7.72 10.11 -5.85
CA VAL A 24 9.19 10.21 -5.73
C VAL A 24 9.88 8.87 -6.00
N ALA A 25 9.35 7.77 -5.48
CA ALA A 25 9.91 6.43 -5.71
C ALA A 25 9.90 6.07 -7.20
N LEU A 26 8.77 6.26 -7.88
CA LEU A 26 8.65 5.99 -9.31
C LEU A 26 9.55 6.92 -10.14
N ALA A 27 9.67 8.19 -9.75
CA ALA A 27 10.60 9.12 -10.38
C ALA A 27 12.05 8.63 -10.28
N ARG A 28 12.49 8.20 -9.09
CA ARG A 28 13.83 7.66 -8.90
C ARG A 28 14.08 6.40 -9.73
N PHE A 29 13.11 5.49 -9.83
CA PHE A 29 13.21 4.33 -10.73
C PHE A 29 13.33 4.75 -12.20
N LYS A 30 12.56 5.75 -12.63
CA LYS A 30 12.66 6.29 -13.99
C LYS A 30 14.04 6.88 -14.24
N PHE A 31 14.60 7.62 -13.29
CA PHE A 31 15.93 8.24 -13.43
C PHE A 31 17.06 7.22 -13.52
N LEU A 32 16.93 6.07 -12.86
CA LEU A 32 17.88 4.96 -12.98
C LEU A 32 17.86 4.26 -14.35
N GLN A 33 16.79 4.43 -15.11
CA GLN A 33 16.59 3.76 -16.40
C GLN A 33 16.85 4.67 -17.61
N ASP A 34 17.03 5.97 -17.36
CA ASP A 34 17.02 6.97 -18.42
C ASP A 34 18.08 8.03 -18.13
N ASP A 35 19.21 7.92 -18.84
CA ASP A 35 20.40 8.77 -18.68
C ASP A 35 20.10 10.26 -18.91
N ASP A 36 19.00 10.59 -19.61
CA ASP A 36 18.54 11.96 -19.82
C ASP A 36 18.24 12.72 -18.50
N TYR A 37 17.97 11.99 -17.43
CA TYR A 37 17.75 12.55 -16.10
C TYR A 37 19.02 12.58 -15.25
N ASP A 38 20.07 11.85 -15.64
CA ASP A 38 21.32 11.84 -14.91
C ASP A 38 21.93 13.24 -14.96
N SER A 39 22.40 13.72 -13.82
CA SER A 39 23.03 15.04 -13.68
C SER A 39 22.17 16.25 -14.10
N ASN A 40 20.85 16.08 -14.28
CA ASN A 40 19.93 17.17 -14.61
C ASN A 40 18.80 17.34 -13.57
N PRO A 41 19.10 18.00 -12.41
CA PRO A 41 18.12 18.20 -11.34
C PRO A 41 16.84 18.92 -11.80
N GLY A 42 16.97 19.86 -12.74
CA GLY A 42 15.81 20.59 -13.27
C GLY A 42 14.82 19.68 -13.99
N ARG A 43 15.32 18.72 -14.80
CA ARG A 43 14.45 17.71 -15.45
C ARG A 43 13.85 16.76 -14.43
N GLN A 44 14.62 16.35 -13.43
CA GLN A 44 14.13 15.50 -12.35
C GLN A 44 12.99 16.17 -11.56
N CYS A 45 13.18 17.44 -11.18
CA CYS A 45 12.15 18.23 -10.52
C CYS A 45 10.90 18.40 -11.40
N ALA A 46 11.08 18.73 -12.68
CA ALA A 46 9.98 18.90 -13.63
C ALA A 46 9.17 17.60 -13.80
N TYR A 47 9.84 16.45 -13.84
CA TYR A 47 9.18 15.14 -13.93
C TYR A 47 8.26 14.87 -12.73
N VAL A 48 8.70 15.18 -11.51
CA VAL A 48 7.88 15.04 -10.30
C VAL A 48 6.79 16.09 -10.25
N ALA A 49 7.11 17.35 -10.57
CA ALA A 49 6.17 18.46 -10.58
C ALA A 49 5.00 18.23 -11.55
N ALA A 50 5.24 17.56 -12.69
CA ALA A 50 4.20 17.21 -13.67
C ALA A 50 3.14 16.22 -13.11
N ARG A 51 3.40 15.59 -11.94
CA ARG A 51 2.49 14.70 -11.23
C ARG A 51 1.80 15.35 -10.04
N PHE A 52 2.00 16.65 -9.89
CA PHE A 52 1.32 17.41 -8.84
C PHE A 52 0.00 17.95 -9.36
N GLU A 53 -0.99 17.97 -8.49
CA GLU A 53 -2.35 18.42 -8.77
C GLU A 53 -2.84 19.38 -7.69
N GLY A 54 -3.85 20.21 -8.02
CA GLY A 54 -4.49 21.09 -7.06
C GLY A 54 -3.50 21.97 -6.28
N PRO A 55 -3.61 22.04 -4.94
CA PRO A 55 -2.73 22.88 -4.11
C PRO A 55 -1.24 22.61 -4.27
N ALA A 56 -0.85 21.36 -4.59
CA ALA A 56 0.55 21.02 -4.82
C ALA A 56 1.07 21.65 -6.13
N LEU A 57 0.27 21.61 -7.19
CA LEU A 57 0.61 22.24 -8.46
C LEU A 57 0.68 23.78 -8.33
N ASP A 58 -0.26 24.39 -7.60
CA ASP A 58 -0.27 25.83 -7.35
C ASP A 58 0.99 26.26 -6.58
N TRP A 59 1.40 25.46 -5.60
CA TRP A 59 2.63 25.69 -4.84
C TRP A 59 3.86 25.61 -5.75
N VAL A 60 3.98 24.59 -6.61
CA VAL A 60 5.10 24.47 -7.58
C VAL A 60 5.17 25.70 -8.48
N ALA A 61 4.05 26.13 -9.05
CA ALA A 61 4.02 27.32 -9.91
C ALA A 61 4.50 28.58 -9.18
N SER A 62 4.08 28.74 -7.90
CA SER A 62 4.52 29.84 -7.05
C SER A 62 6.02 29.80 -6.75
N VAL A 63 6.55 28.62 -6.38
CA VAL A 63 7.98 28.43 -6.05
C VAL A 63 8.84 28.61 -7.29
N HIS A 64 8.43 28.07 -8.43
CA HIS A 64 9.16 28.25 -9.68
C HIS A 64 9.36 29.74 -10.02
N THR A 65 8.34 30.56 -9.77
CA THR A 65 8.39 32.00 -10.07
C THR A 65 9.22 32.79 -9.03
N ARG A 66 9.12 32.41 -7.74
CA ARG A 66 9.68 33.21 -6.64
C ARG A 66 11.05 32.72 -6.16
N ILE A 67 11.29 31.42 -6.21
CA ILE A 67 12.50 30.78 -5.66
C ILE A 67 12.97 29.69 -6.66
N PRO A 68 13.39 30.08 -7.88
CA PRO A 68 13.79 29.11 -8.91
C PRO A 68 14.97 28.22 -8.49
N ALA A 69 15.79 28.68 -7.54
CA ALA A 69 16.91 27.90 -6.99
C ALA A 69 16.46 26.56 -6.35
N THR A 70 15.20 26.45 -5.93
CA THR A 70 14.65 25.19 -5.41
C THR A 70 14.73 24.05 -6.42
N PHE A 71 14.73 24.36 -7.73
CA PHE A 71 14.81 23.37 -8.81
C PHE A 71 16.26 23.00 -9.21
N HIS A 72 17.26 23.58 -8.56
CA HIS A 72 18.67 23.27 -8.81
C HIS A 72 19.14 21.96 -8.12
N SER A 73 18.34 21.39 -7.23
CA SER A 73 18.60 20.13 -6.54
C SER A 73 17.31 19.33 -6.39
N PHE A 74 17.34 18.09 -6.85
CA PHE A 74 16.18 17.19 -6.70
C PHE A 74 15.82 16.97 -5.22
N ASP A 75 16.80 16.63 -4.39
CA ASP A 75 16.56 16.41 -2.96
C ASP A 75 16.15 17.70 -2.25
N GLY A 76 16.69 18.85 -2.66
CA GLY A 76 16.27 20.16 -2.20
C GLY A 76 14.80 20.46 -2.54
N PHE A 77 14.38 20.15 -3.75
CA PHE A 77 12.99 20.30 -4.19
C PHE A 77 12.05 19.40 -3.38
N ILE A 78 12.39 18.13 -3.18
CA ILE A 78 11.58 17.19 -2.37
C ILE A 78 11.51 17.64 -0.91
N THR A 79 12.62 18.12 -0.35
CA THR A 79 12.66 18.67 1.02
C THR A 79 11.75 19.89 1.16
N ALA A 80 11.83 20.84 0.21
CA ALA A 80 10.97 22.01 0.20
C ALA A 80 9.48 21.64 0.06
N THR A 81 9.16 20.64 -0.79
CA THR A 81 7.80 20.10 -0.93
C THR A 81 7.30 19.53 0.40
N ARG A 82 8.10 18.70 1.06
CA ARG A 82 7.74 18.13 2.38
C ARG A 82 7.48 19.21 3.41
N GLN A 83 8.32 20.22 3.47
CA GLN A 83 8.15 21.36 4.40
C GLN A 83 6.87 22.14 4.11
N ALA A 84 6.60 22.44 2.85
CA ALA A 84 5.42 23.20 2.44
C ALA A 84 4.10 22.51 2.80
N PHE A 85 4.06 21.19 2.74
CA PHE A 85 2.86 20.39 3.04
C PHE A 85 2.89 19.74 4.43
N GLY A 86 3.74 20.23 5.33
CA GLY A 86 3.80 19.74 6.72
C GLY A 86 4.27 18.30 6.87
N ILE A 87 4.93 17.76 5.85
CA ILE A 87 5.46 16.38 5.84
C ILE A 87 6.86 16.39 6.47
N ALA A 88 6.95 16.79 7.73
CA ALA A 88 8.21 16.73 8.47
C ALA A 88 8.57 15.28 8.82
N ASP A 89 9.86 14.94 8.80
CA ASP A 89 10.32 13.57 9.07
C ASP A 89 9.85 13.03 10.42
N ASN A 90 9.77 13.89 11.44
CA ASN A 90 9.22 13.52 12.76
C ASN A 90 7.74 13.12 12.70
N ASN A 91 6.95 13.80 11.86
CA ASN A 91 5.54 13.49 11.66
C ASN A 91 5.38 12.18 10.88
N ILE A 92 6.24 11.93 9.90
CA ILE A 92 6.25 10.67 9.13
C ILE A 92 6.56 9.51 10.07
N THR A 93 7.59 9.63 10.91
CA THR A 93 7.96 8.59 11.88
C THR A 93 6.82 8.29 12.84
N ALA A 94 6.14 9.32 13.36
CA ALA A 94 4.99 9.16 14.25
C ALA A 94 3.81 8.47 13.54
N LEU A 95 3.54 8.84 12.29
CA LEU A 95 2.50 8.20 11.48
C LEU A 95 2.82 6.74 11.18
N LEU A 96 4.05 6.43 10.79
CA LEU A 96 4.49 5.05 10.53
C LEU A 96 4.39 4.18 11.80
N ARG A 97 4.75 4.72 12.97
CA ARG A 97 4.58 4.01 14.25
C ARG A 97 3.12 3.73 14.53
N ARG A 98 2.26 4.74 14.44
CA ARG A 98 0.81 4.58 14.62
C ARG A 98 0.25 3.53 13.67
N ASP A 99 0.60 3.60 12.39
CA ASP A 99 0.12 2.66 11.39
C ASP A 99 0.63 1.23 11.67
N LEU A 100 1.88 1.09 12.14
CA LEU A 100 2.44 -0.19 12.57
C LEU A 100 1.71 -0.75 13.80
N ASP A 101 1.37 0.10 14.79
CA ASP A 101 0.62 -0.32 15.97
C ASP A 101 -0.79 -0.77 15.60
N GLN A 102 -1.43 -0.08 14.67
CA GLN A 102 -2.78 -0.39 14.17
C GLN A 102 -2.82 -1.55 13.18
N LEU A 103 -1.70 -1.93 12.59
CA LEU A 103 -1.63 -3.06 11.66
C LEU A 103 -2.07 -4.34 12.35
N GLN A 104 -3.11 -4.96 11.83
CA GLN A 104 -3.63 -6.22 12.31
C GLN A 104 -3.30 -7.35 11.34
N TRP A 105 -3.21 -8.58 11.87
CA TRP A 105 -3.07 -9.76 11.04
C TRP A 105 -4.22 -9.86 10.04
N HIS A 106 -3.88 -9.98 8.77
CA HIS A 106 -4.84 -10.06 7.68
C HIS A 106 -4.90 -11.49 7.12
N LYS A 107 -6.08 -11.91 6.61
CA LYS A 107 -6.25 -13.23 5.97
C LYS A 107 -5.37 -13.38 4.73
N ASP A 108 -5.09 -12.29 4.02
CA ASP A 108 -4.14 -12.26 2.91
C ASP A 108 -2.73 -12.03 3.48
N VAL A 109 -2.03 -13.11 3.71
CA VAL A 109 -0.71 -13.12 4.35
C VAL A 109 0.34 -12.32 3.58
N PRO A 110 0.46 -12.43 2.25
CA PRO A 110 1.37 -11.58 1.47
C PRO A 110 1.10 -10.08 1.63
N VAL A 111 -0.16 -9.66 1.66
CA VAL A 111 -0.54 -8.25 1.86
C VAL A 111 -0.12 -7.78 3.26
N PHE A 112 -0.36 -8.59 4.30
CA PHE A 112 0.10 -8.27 5.64
C PHE A 112 1.62 -8.06 5.68
N PHE A 113 2.40 -8.99 5.13
CA PHE A 113 3.86 -8.88 5.16
C PHE A 113 4.38 -7.70 4.32
N ALA A 114 3.77 -7.42 3.17
CA ALA A 114 4.15 -6.26 2.36
C ALA A 114 3.94 -4.94 3.13
N GLU A 115 2.82 -4.81 3.83
CA GLU A 115 2.54 -3.62 4.63
C GLU A 115 3.42 -3.55 5.88
N PHE A 116 3.65 -4.67 6.56
CA PHE A 116 4.57 -4.76 7.69
C PHE A 116 6.00 -4.37 7.29
N ASP A 117 6.49 -4.89 6.16
CA ASP A 117 7.81 -4.54 5.61
C ASP A 117 7.92 -3.06 5.31
N ARG A 118 6.91 -2.49 4.64
CA ARG A 118 6.86 -1.05 4.35
C ARG A 118 6.99 -0.21 5.61
N LEU A 119 6.25 -0.56 6.67
CA LEU A 119 6.22 0.18 7.92
C LEU A 119 7.53 0.03 8.71
N THR A 120 8.03 -1.20 8.84
CA THR A 120 9.25 -1.46 9.62
C THR A 120 10.50 -0.89 8.93
N LEU A 121 10.60 -1.03 7.61
CA LEU A 121 11.72 -0.44 6.85
C LEU A 121 11.66 1.09 6.87
N GLY A 122 10.46 1.68 6.76
CA GLY A 122 10.27 3.12 6.89
C GLY A 122 10.65 3.67 8.27
N LEU A 123 10.58 2.84 9.32
CA LEU A 123 11.03 3.16 10.67
C LEU A 123 12.50 2.81 10.95
N GLY A 124 13.23 2.26 9.96
CA GLY A 124 14.60 1.80 10.13
C GLY A 124 14.73 0.53 10.99
N ILE A 125 13.63 -0.23 11.20
CA ILE A 125 13.64 -1.47 11.96
C ILE A 125 14.08 -2.61 11.05
N THR A 126 15.38 -2.94 11.09
CA THR A 126 16.00 -3.96 10.22
C THR A 126 16.36 -5.24 10.97
N SER A 127 16.40 -5.24 12.30
CA SER A 127 16.72 -6.42 13.10
C SER A 127 15.70 -7.54 12.88
N HIS A 128 16.18 -8.72 12.49
CA HIS A 128 15.34 -9.91 12.30
C HIS A 128 14.58 -10.30 13.57
N GLU A 129 15.26 -10.31 14.71
CA GLU A 129 14.68 -10.66 16.02
C GLU A 129 13.54 -9.71 16.39
N THR A 130 13.77 -8.39 16.25
CA THR A 130 12.75 -7.38 16.54
C THR A 130 11.53 -7.56 15.62
N ARG A 131 11.75 -7.79 14.33
CA ARG A 131 10.67 -7.98 13.35
C ARG A 131 9.88 -9.27 13.61
N ILE A 132 10.54 -10.37 13.99
CA ILE A 132 9.90 -11.62 14.38
C ILE A 132 8.99 -11.38 15.61
N ALA A 133 9.53 -10.79 16.67
CA ALA A 133 8.77 -10.50 17.88
C ALA A 133 7.54 -9.62 17.61
N MET A 134 7.67 -8.61 16.76
CA MET A 134 6.56 -7.75 16.37
C MET A 134 5.49 -8.51 15.57
N VAL A 135 5.86 -9.40 14.64
CA VAL A 135 4.90 -10.25 13.92
C VAL A 135 4.19 -11.19 14.88
N GLU A 136 4.92 -11.85 15.79
CA GLU A 136 4.34 -12.76 16.78
C GLU A 136 3.29 -12.07 17.67
N GLN A 137 3.52 -10.81 18.04
CA GLN A 137 2.52 -10.05 18.80
C GLN A 137 1.21 -9.87 18.03
N LYS A 138 1.28 -9.72 16.70
CA LYS A 138 0.14 -9.50 15.82
C LYS A 138 -0.56 -10.77 15.38
N LEU A 139 0.05 -11.94 15.56
CA LEU A 139 -0.56 -13.22 15.19
C LEU A 139 -1.83 -13.49 16.02
N PRO A 140 -2.88 -14.02 15.39
CA PRO A 140 -4.05 -14.51 16.11
C PRO A 140 -3.72 -15.72 16.99
N ALA A 141 -4.50 -15.93 18.05
CA ALA A 141 -4.22 -16.95 19.06
C ALA A 141 -4.01 -18.36 18.50
N HIS A 142 -4.80 -18.75 17.50
CA HIS A 142 -4.67 -20.08 16.88
C HIS A 142 -3.33 -20.29 16.18
N LEU A 143 -2.77 -19.27 15.54
CA LEU A 143 -1.44 -19.35 14.92
C LEU A 143 -0.33 -19.35 15.97
N LYS A 144 -0.46 -18.60 17.05
CA LYS A 144 0.47 -18.66 18.19
C LYS A 144 0.52 -20.06 18.80
N GLN A 145 -0.64 -20.68 19.00
CA GLN A 145 -0.74 -22.04 19.50
C GLN A 145 -0.12 -23.06 18.54
N LEU A 146 -0.34 -22.90 17.22
CA LEU A 146 0.26 -23.75 16.21
C LEU A 146 1.79 -23.67 16.23
N LEU A 147 2.35 -22.46 16.30
CA LEU A 147 3.80 -22.27 16.41
C LEU A 147 4.36 -22.93 17.66
N ALA A 148 3.71 -22.72 18.81
CA ALA A 148 4.12 -23.31 20.07
C ALA A 148 4.05 -24.83 20.07
N SER A 149 2.98 -25.43 19.51
CA SER A 149 2.80 -26.89 19.44
C SER A 149 3.82 -27.59 18.54
N GLN A 150 4.31 -26.90 17.52
CA GLN A 150 5.32 -27.43 16.60
C GLN A 150 6.75 -27.08 17.01
N ALA A 151 6.92 -26.40 18.15
CA ALA A 151 8.21 -25.86 18.61
C ALA A 151 8.97 -25.09 17.51
N LEU A 152 8.22 -24.38 16.68
CA LEU A 152 8.79 -23.63 15.55
C LEU A 152 9.46 -22.38 16.07
N SER A 153 10.76 -22.31 15.87
CA SER A 153 11.55 -21.09 15.99
C SER A 153 12.06 -20.72 14.60
N PHE A 154 12.17 -19.42 14.35
CA PHE A 154 12.64 -18.92 13.07
C PHE A 154 14.06 -18.35 13.24
N ALA A 155 14.97 -18.83 12.39
CA ALA A 155 16.35 -18.35 12.39
C ALA A 155 16.45 -16.86 11.99
N ASN A 156 15.56 -16.42 11.12
CA ASN A 156 15.46 -15.02 10.69
C ASN A 156 14.04 -14.70 10.22
N TYR A 157 13.78 -13.41 10.06
CA TYR A 157 12.47 -12.88 9.62
C TYR A 157 12.04 -13.38 8.23
N ASP A 158 12.98 -13.52 7.30
CA ASP A 158 12.66 -13.94 5.93
C ASP A 158 12.16 -15.37 5.90
N THR A 159 12.79 -16.27 6.67
CA THR A 159 12.34 -17.66 6.85
C THR A 159 10.93 -17.71 7.45
N MET A 160 10.64 -16.86 8.43
CA MET A 160 9.30 -16.72 9.00
C MET A 160 8.28 -16.32 7.92
N ARG A 161 8.58 -15.25 7.17
CA ARG A 161 7.71 -14.74 6.09
C ARG A 161 7.45 -15.79 5.02
N GLU A 162 8.48 -16.47 4.55
CA GLU A 162 8.36 -17.55 3.58
C GLU A 162 7.47 -18.69 4.09
N ARG A 163 7.65 -19.11 5.33
CA ARG A 163 6.84 -20.16 5.93
C ARG A 163 5.37 -19.80 5.97
N PHE A 164 5.02 -18.60 6.42
CA PHE A 164 3.63 -18.14 6.42
C PHE A 164 3.06 -18.01 5.00
N ASN A 165 3.84 -17.51 4.04
CA ASN A 165 3.43 -17.43 2.64
C ASN A 165 3.17 -18.82 2.04
N CYS A 166 4.02 -19.81 2.34
CA CYS A 166 3.79 -21.20 1.93
C CYS A 166 2.51 -21.77 2.55
N MET A 167 2.31 -21.59 3.86
CA MET A 167 1.08 -22.04 4.52
C MET A 167 -0.17 -21.40 3.90
N TRP A 168 -0.11 -20.11 3.62
CA TRP A 168 -1.20 -19.39 2.96
C TRP A 168 -1.43 -19.87 1.52
N ALA A 169 -0.37 -20.16 0.76
CA ALA A 169 -0.48 -20.67 -0.61
C ALA A 169 -1.11 -22.07 -0.66
N LEU A 170 -0.89 -22.89 0.36
CA LEU A 170 -1.40 -24.24 0.47
C LEU A 170 -2.79 -24.33 1.13
N ASP A 171 -3.36 -23.21 1.58
CA ASP A 171 -4.68 -23.17 2.20
C ASP A 171 -5.78 -23.53 1.17
N PRO A 172 -6.46 -24.69 1.32
CA PRO A 172 -7.48 -25.15 0.38
C PRO A 172 -8.74 -24.27 0.40
N THR A 173 -8.90 -23.39 1.39
CA THR A 173 -10.02 -22.45 1.47
C THR A 173 -9.76 -21.19 0.66
N ARG A 174 -8.52 -20.98 0.21
CA ARG A 174 -8.11 -19.90 -0.67
C ARG A 174 -8.76 -20.05 -2.04
N GLY A 175 -9.50 -19.07 -2.47
CA GLY A 175 -10.27 -19.11 -3.72
C GLY A 175 -11.73 -19.51 -3.52
N LYS A 176 -12.12 -20.02 -2.35
CA LYS A 176 -13.51 -19.97 -1.87
C LYS A 176 -13.78 -18.60 -1.22
N ALA A 177 -13.24 -17.50 -1.78
CA ALA A 177 -13.81 -16.18 -1.57
C ALA A 177 -15.30 -16.38 -1.87
N ALA A 178 -16.12 -16.18 -0.86
CA ALA A 178 -17.55 -16.39 -0.93
C ALA A 178 -18.04 -15.91 -2.30
N ILE A 179 -18.28 -16.84 -3.21
CA ILE A 179 -19.33 -16.64 -4.18
C ILE A 179 -20.50 -16.30 -3.28
N LYS A 180 -20.73 -15.00 -3.05
CA LYS A 180 -22.01 -14.52 -2.58
C LYS A 180 -22.95 -15.03 -3.67
N THR A 181 -23.47 -16.24 -3.48
CA THR A 181 -24.58 -16.75 -4.26
C THR A 181 -25.67 -15.74 -3.97
N SER A 182 -25.74 -14.73 -4.83
CA SER A 182 -26.87 -13.82 -4.84
C SER A 182 -28.06 -14.75 -4.98
N LYS A 183 -28.84 -14.89 -3.90
CA LYS A 183 -30.03 -15.73 -3.92
C LYS A 183 -30.75 -15.43 -5.22
N PRO A 184 -31.02 -16.44 -6.06
CA PRO A 184 -31.58 -16.21 -7.38
C PRO A 184 -32.87 -15.39 -7.22
N ARG A 185 -33.06 -14.47 -8.11
CA ARG A 185 -34.31 -13.70 -8.14
C ARG A 185 -35.44 -14.60 -8.64
N CYS A 186 -36.56 -14.58 -7.99
CA CYS A 186 -37.77 -15.27 -8.47
C CYS A 186 -38.13 -14.82 -9.89
N GLY A 187 -38.18 -15.75 -10.84
CA GLY A 187 -38.53 -15.45 -12.24
C GLY A 187 -39.95 -14.87 -12.43
N SER A 188 -40.81 -14.99 -11.42
CA SER A 188 -42.20 -14.50 -11.51
C SER A 188 -42.40 -13.10 -10.88
N CYS A 189 -41.70 -12.73 -9.81
CA CYS A 189 -41.89 -11.45 -9.13
C CYS A 189 -40.60 -10.63 -8.95
N GLY A 190 -39.44 -11.10 -9.43
CA GLY A 190 -38.14 -10.42 -9.35
C GLY A 190 -37.54 -10.32 -7.95
N LYS A 191 -38.23 -10.72 -6.87
CA LYS A 191 -37.76 -10.63 -5.48
C LYS A 191 -36.76 -11.77 -5.17
N LYS A 192 -35.81 -11.51 -4.28
CA LYS A 192 -34.82 -12.50 -3.84
C LYS A 192 -35.37 -13.38 -2.72
N GLY A 193 -34.96 -14.66 -2.66
CA GLY A 193 -35.17 -15.49 -1.48
C GLY A 193 -36.22 -16.60 -1.61
N HIS A 194 -36.84 -16.76 -2.78
CA HIS A 194 -37.76 -17.88 -3.09
C HIS A 194 -37.68 -18.26 -4.57
N SER A 195 -38.09 -19.47 -4.92
CA SER A 195 -38.19 -19.93 -6.30
C SER A 195 -39.48 -19.44 -6.98
N ALA A 196 -39.57 -19.60 -8.31
CA ALA A 196 -40.80 -19.27 -9.04
C ALA A 196 -41.98 -20.17 -8.63
N THR A 197 -41.69 -21.40 -8.14
CA THR A 197 -42.68 -22.35 -7.61
C THR A 197 -43.27 -21.93 -6.28
N ASP A 198 -42.47 -21.23 -5.45
CA ASP A 198 -42.87 -20.78 -4.11
C ASP A 198 -43.36 -19.34 -4.09
N CYS A 199 -43.57 -18.76 -5.27
CA CYS A 199 -43.93 -17.36 -5.41
C CYS A 199 -45.38 -17.12 -5.04
N ARG A 200 -45.62 -16.41 -3.93
CA ARG A 200 -47.00 -16.04 -3.48
C ARG A 200 -47.70 -15.02 -4.39
N SER A 201 -47.00 -14.39 -5.33
CA SER A 201 -47.58 -13.43 -6.28
C SER A 201 -48.29 -14.09 -7.47
N LYS A 202 -48.38 -15.42 -7.52
CA LYS A 202 -49.11 -16.18 -8.57
C LYS A 202 -50.56 -16.51 -8.21
N LYS A 203 -51.14 -15.82 -7.22
CA LYS A 203 -52.57 -15.95 -6.97
C LYS A 203 -53.26 -14.70 -7.50
N ASN A 204 -53.54 -14.72 -8.78
CA ASN A 204 -54.80 -14.30 -9.43
C ASN A 204 -54.72 -14.67 -10.89
#